data_dd3a4f33b427df3ce024479721d56df3
#
_entry.id   dd3a4f33b427df3ce024479721d56df3
#
_cell.length_a   1.000
_cell.length_b   1.000
_cell.length_c   1.000
_cell.angle_alpha   90.00
_cell.angle_beta   90.00
_cell.angle_gamma   90.00
#
_symmetry.space_group_name_H-M   'P 1'
#
loop_
_entity.id
_entity.type
_entity.pdbx_description
1 polymer ?
#
loop_
_entity_poly.entity_id
_entity_poly.type
_entity_poly.pdbx_seq_one_letter_code
_entity_poly.pdbx_strand_id
1 'polypeptide(L)'
;EISACLVGSEMCIRDRKVSNKLFNDIKSSQHKIKQDPNYLKTIVRQDLMPYVHVKYAGSKILGQNYQTVTQEQRDRYFAVLDKYIEQVYAQVLTMYSDQSIKIGKMKEESGSLAIVNVKVAQPNNQPPLNVDFYWYKNSKTGQWQVYDMTAGGASMVNTKQQEWSPIIRKQGLDALSAQLQKAADTPITLSK
;
A
#
# COMPACT_ATOMS: atom_id res chain seq x y z
N GLU A 1 -18.89 27.42 -2.01
CA GLU A 1 -18.33 26.96 -0.71
C GLU A 1 -18.91 25.60 -0.22
N ILE A 2 -20.06 25.14 -0.73
CA ILE A 2 -20.68 23.86 -0.30
C ILE A 2 -20.08 22.65 -1.00
N SER A 3 -19.43 22.81 -2.17
CA SER A 3 -18.91 21.70 -2.97
C SER A 3 -17.59 21.09 -2.41
N ALA A 4 -16.75 21.88 -1.76
CA ALA A 4 -15.47 21.42 -1.19
C ALA A 4 -15.66 20.55 0.07
N CYS A 5 -16.75 20.76 0.81
CA CYS A 5 -17.03 20.00 2.03
C CYS A 5 -17.59 18.59 1.74
N LEU A 6 -18.24 18.38 0.58
CA LEU A 6 -18.80 17.09 0.19
C LEU A 6 -17.74 16.10 -0.27
N VAL A 7 -16.73 16.54 -1.03
CA VAL A 7 -15.66 15.68 -1.53
C VAL A 7 -14.78 15.18 -0.38
N GLY A 8 -14.42 16.03 0.58
CA GLY A 8 -13.65 15.64 1.76
C GLY A 8 -14.40 14.70 2.71
N SER A 9 -15.72 14.83 2.81
CA SER A 9 -16.54 13.96 3.66
C SER A 9 -16.72 12.56 3.09
N GLU A 10 -16.91 12.42 1.79
CA GLU A 10 -17.07 11.12 1.13
C GLU A 10 -15.80 10.26 1.22
N MET A 11 -14.64 10.86 1.05
CA MET A 11 -13.38 10.14 1.18
C MET A 11 -13.10 9.73 2.63
N CYS A 12 -13.31 10.63 3.60
CA CYS A 12 -13.14 10.33 5.02
C CYS A 12 -14.08 9.19 5.49
N ILE A 13 -15.31 9.13 4.97
CA ILE A 13 -16.26 8.05 5.25
C ILE A 13 -15.81 6.75 4.57
N ARG A 14 -15.28 6.83 3.35
CA ARG A 14 -14.81 5.67 2.58
C ARG A 14 -13.57 5.04 3.23
N ASP A 15 -12.59 5.85 3.63
CA ASP A 15 -11.37 5.39 4.30
C ASP A 15 -11.68 4.70 5.62
N ARG A 16 -12.59 5.24 6.41
CA ARG A 16 -13.06 4.60 7.65
C ARG A 16 -13.78 3.28 7.38
N LYS A 17 -14.61 3.20 6.32
CA LYS A 17 -15.29 1.96 5.95
C LYS A 17 -14.32 0.90 5.49
N VAL A 18 -13.32 1.26 4.67
CA VAL A 18 -12.28 0.33 4.19
C VAL A 18 -11.42 -0.18 5.34
N SER A 19 -10.93 0.73 6.19
CA SER A 19 -10.13 0.35 7.36
C SER A 19 -10.92 -0.51 8.32
N ASN A 20 -12.17 -0.13 8.64
CA ASN A 20 -13.03 -0.91 9.52
C ASN A 20 -13.33 -2.30 8.95
N LYS A 21 -13.60 -2.39 7.63
CA LYS A 21 -13.82 -3.67 6.96
C LYS A 21 -12.59 -4.56 7.06
N LEU A 22 -11.41 -4.05 6.69
CA LEU A 22 -10.15 -4.78 6.74
C LEU A 22 -9.89 -5.35 8.15
N PHE A 23 -9.97 -4.51 9.17
CA PHE A 23 -9.70 -4.95 10.54
C PHE A 23 -10.78 -5.89 11.09
N ASN A 24 -12.05 -5.69 10.73
CA ASN A 24 -13.13 -6.62 11.10
C ASN A 24 -12.93 -7.99 10.42
N ASP A 25 -12.53 -8.02 9.15
CA ASP A 25 -12.28 -9.25 8.42
C ASP A 25 -11.07 -10.00 8.97
N ILE A 26 -10.01 -9.30 9.37
CA ILE A 26 -8.87 -9.89 10.09
C ILE A 26 -9.34 -10.47 11.44
N LYS A 27 -10.11 -9.71 12.20
CA LYS A 27 -10.58 -10.13 13.53
C LYS A 27 -11.51 -11.35 13.46
N SER A 28 -12.46 -11.35 12.52
CA SER A 28 -13.39 -12.47 12.33
C SER A 28 -12.73 -13.72 11.74
N SER A 29 -11.60 -13.56 11.05
CA SER A 29 -10.88 -14.63 10.39
C SER A 29 -9.68 -15.18 11.17
N GLN A 30 -9.51 -14.80 12.44
CA GLN A 30 -8.36 -15.20 13.25
C GLN A 30 -8.13 -16.73 13.31
N HIS A 31 -9.20 -17.52 13.32
CA HIS A 31 -9.09 -18.98 13.30
C HIS A 31 -8.47 -19.48 11.99
N LYS A 32 -8.91 -18.94 10.85
CA LYS A 32 -8.36 -19.29 9.52
C LYS A 32 -6.91 -18.83 9.37
N ILE A 33 -6.59 -17.62 9.84
CA ILE A 33 -5.23 -17.05 9.80
C ILE A 33 -4.25 -17.89 10.64
N LYS A 34 -4.69 -18.41 11.78
CA LYS A 34 -3.86 -19.30 12.62
C LYS A 34 -3.60 -20.65 11.95
N GLN A 35 -4.56 -21.17 11.18
CA GLN A 35 -4.40 -22.43 10.43
C GLN A 35 -3.56 -22.24 9.17
N ASP A 36 -3.81 -21.16 8.43
CA ASP A 36 -3.06 -20.78 7.23
C ASP A 36 -2.84 -19.27 7.20
N PRO A 37 -1.65 -18.78 7.58
CA PRO A 37 -1.33 -17.36 7.56
C PRO A 37 -1.46 -16.72 6.17
N ASN A 38 -1.35 -17.50 5.07
CA ASN A 38 -1.53 -16.99 3.72
C ASN A 38 -2.97 -16.50 3.45
N TYR A 39 -3.94 -16.87 4.30
CA TYR A 39 -5.29 -16.32 4.23
C TYR A 39 -5.32 -14.79 4.34
N LEU A 40 -4.30 -14.18 4.98
CA LEU A 40 -4.13 -12.72 5.00
C LEU A 40 -3.96 -12.13 3.60
N LYS A 41 -3.33 -12.83 2.65
CA LYS A 41 -3.25 -12.37 1.25
C LYS A 41 -4.64 -12.23 0.62
N THR A 42 -5.55 -13.15 0.93
CA THR A 42 -6.94 -13.07 0.44
C THR A 42 -7.64 -11.84 0.99
N ILE A 43 -7.52 -11.56 2.29
CA ILE A 43 -8.11 -10.37 2.92
C ILE A 43 -7.52 -9.10 2.30
N VAL A 44 -6.19 -9.01 2.18
CA VAL A 44 -5.50 -7.88 1.55
C VAL A 44 -5.97 -7.69 0.11
N ARG A 45 -6.08 -8.75 -0.66
CA ARG A 45 -6.55 -8.71 -2.05
C ARG A 45 -7.96 -8.13 -2.17
N GLN A 46 -8.84 -8.52 -1.28
CA GLN A 46 -10.25 -8.11 -1.31
C GLN A 46 -10.49 -6.71 -0.75
N ASP A 47 -9.81 -6.37 0.35
CA ASP A 47 -10.15 -5.20 1.16
C ASP A 47 -9.20 -4.02 0.98
N LEU A 48 -7.96 -4.26 0.55
CA LEU A 48 -6.93 -3.23 0.45
C LEU A 48 -6.50 -2.95 -0.99
N MET A 49 -6.19 -3.99 -1.77
CA MET A 49 -5.61 -3.81 -3.11
C MET A 49 -6.47 -3.00 -4.09
N PRO A 50 -7.83 -3.01 -4.04
CA PRO A 50 -8.65 -2.14 -4.87
C PRO A 50 -8.39 -0.63 -4.65
N TYR A 51 -7.85 -0.27 -3.49
CA TYR A 51 -7.53 1.11 -3.12
C TYR A 51 -6.05 1.46 -3.30
N VAL A 52 -5.24 0.56 -3.86
CA VAL A 52 -3.82 0.79 -4.15
C VAL A 52 -3.63 1.09 -5.64
N HIS A 53 -2.99 2.21 -5.94
CA HIS A 53 -2.67 2.59 -7.32
C HIS A 53 -1.32 2.02 -7.76
N VAL A 54 -1.27 0.69 -7.96
CA VAL A 54 -0.04 -0.06 -8.26
C VAL A 54 0.73 0.51 -9.44
N LYS A 55 0.04 0.82 -10.55
CA LYS A 55 0.71 1.36 -11.76
C LYS A 55 1.33 2.73 -11.52
N TYR A 56 0.65 3.61 -10.80
CA TYR A 56 1.19 4.94 -10.53
C TYR A 56 2.38 4.88 -9.55
N ALA A 57 2.26 4.11 -8.47
CA ALA A 57 3.36 3.84 -7.54
C ALA A 57 4.56 3.22 -8.26
N GLY A 58 4.33 2.17 -9.04
CA GLY A 58 5.37 1.47 -9.80
C GLY A 58 6.06 2.35 -10.83
N SER A 59 5.31 3.23 -11.51
CA SER A 59 5.89 4.19 -12.45
C SER A 59 6.82 5.19 -11.74
N LYS A 60 6.43 5.67 -10.57
CA LYS A 60 7.29 6.54 -9.74
C LYS A 60 8.54 5.81 -9.26
N ILE A 61 8.42 4.55 -8.86
CA ILE A 61 9.57 3.72 -8.45
C ILE A 61 10.55 3.53 -9.62
N LEU A 62 10.06 3.27 -10.83
CA LEU A 62 10.92 3.17 -12.01
C LEU A 62 11.63 4.49 -12.33
N GLY A 63 10.97 5.63 -12.09
CA GLY A 63 11.51 6.95 -12.36
C GLY A 63 12.01 7.09 -13.80
N GLN A 64 13.26 7.47 -13.99
CA GLN A 64 13.87 7.61 -15.32
C GLN A 64 13.95 6.30 -16.10
N ASN A 65 14.06 5.15 -15.41
CA ASN A 65 14.09 3.84 -16.07
C ASN A 65 12.76 3.50 -16.76
N TYR A 66 11.65 4.18 -16.44
CA TYR A 66 10.35 3.94 -17.06
C TYR A 66 10.38 4.09 -18.59
N GLN A 67 11.16 5.05 -19.11
CA GLN A 67 11.24 5.32 -20.55
C GLN A 67 12.23 4.41 -21.28
N THR A 68 13.14 3.76 -20.55
CA THR A 68 14.21 2.92 -21.14
C THR A 68 13.80 1.46 -21.32
N VAL A 69 12.68 1.04 -20.74
CA VAL A 69 12.18 -0.34 -20.75
C VAL A 69 10.99 -0.48 -21.71
N THR A 70 10.79 -1.68 -22.26
CA THR A 70 9.70 -1.96 -23.20
C THR A 70 8.34 -1.99 -22.49
N GLN A 71 7.26 -1.87 -23.26
CA GLN A 71 5.89 -1.98 -22.71
C GLN A 71 5.66 -3.35 -22.08
N GLU A 72 6.12 -4.41 -22.72
CA GLU A 72 5.99 -5.78 -22.22
C GLU A 72 6.71 -5.97 -20.87
N GLN A 73 7.91 -5.41 -20.72
CA GLN A 73 8.64 -5.43 -19.45
C GLN A 73 7.89 -4.66 -18.36
N ARG A 74 7.31 -3.50 -18.69
CA ARG A 74 6.48 -2.75 -17.75
C ARG A 74 5.24 -3.52 -17.32
N ASP A 75 4.56 -4.17 -18.25
CA ASP A 75 3.34 -4.93 -17.93
C ASP A 75 3.64 -6.11 -17.01
N ARG A 76 4.73 -6.84 -17.27
CA ARG A 76 5.21 -7.89 -16.36
C ARG A 76 5.57 -7.33 -14.98
N TYR A 77 6.33 -6.24 -14.95
CA TYR A 77 6.72 -5.60 -13.71
C TYR A 77 5.50 -5.18 -12.87
N PHE A 78 4.49 -4.52 -13.47
CA PHE A 78 3.30 -4.10 -12.73
C PHE A 78 2.48 -5.28 -12.21
N ALA A 79 2.39 -6.36 -12.98
CA ALA A 79 1.68 -7.57 -12.54
C ALA A 79 2.37 -8.24 -11.34
N VAL A 80 3.70 -8.25 -11.36
CA VAL A 80 4.50 -8.80 -10.24
C VAL A 80 4.52 -7.85 -9.05
N LEU A 81 4.62 -6.54 -9.28
CA LEU A 81 4.56 -5.52 -8.23
C LEU A 81 3.25 -5.58 -7.45
N ASP A 82 2.13 -5.80 -8.14
CA ASP A 82 0.82 -5.98 -7.51
C ASP A 82 0.83 -7.13 -6.48
N LYS A 83 1.36 -8.29 -6.86
CA LYS A 83 1.50 -9.45 -5.97
C LYS A 83 2.51 -9.21 -4.83
N TYR A 84 3.60 -8.51 -5.13
CA TYR A 84 4.60 -8.14 -4.14
C TYR A 84 4.03 -7.21 -3.07
N ILE A 85 3.26 -6.20 -3.47
CA ILE A 85 2.58 -5.29 -2.55
C ILE A 85 1.59 -6.06 -1.66
N GLU A 86 0.79 -6.96 -2.24
CA GLU A 86 -0.12 -7.83 -1.49
C GLU A 86 0.63 -8.64 -0.42
N GLN A 87 1.75 -9.26 -0.81
CA GLN A 87 2.61 -10.03 0.10
C GLN A 87 3.14 -9.16 1.26
N VAL A 88 3.66 -7.97 0.95
CA VAL A 88 4.22 -7.05 1.95
C VAL A 88 3.14 -6.61 2.94
N TYR A 89 1.97 -6.20 2.46
CA TYR A 89 0.87 -5.82 3.32
C TYR A 89 0.36 -6.98 4.18
N ALA A 90 0.22 -8.17 3.60
CA ALA A 90 -0.20 -9.36 4.35
C ALA A 90 0.80 -9.70 5.46
N GLN A 91 2.11 -9.61 5.20
CA GLN A 91 3.14 -9.84 6.21
C GLN A 91 3.11 -8.78 7.32
N VAL A 92 2.93 -7.50 6.96
CA VAL A 92 2.81 -6.41 7.96
C VAL A 92 1.57 -6.61 8.83
N LEU A 93 0.45 -7.06 8.27
CA LEU A 93 -0.78 -7.31 9.03
C LEU A 93 -0.68 -8.47 10.02
N THR A 94 0.33 -9.35 9.92
CA THR A 94 0.59 -10.37 10.96
C THR A 94 0.99 -9.74 12.30
N MET A 95 1.52 -8.50 12.27
CA MET A 95 1.92 -7.75 13.46
C MET A 95 0.73 -7.01 14.12
N TYR A 96 -0.43 -7.02 13.46
CA TYR A 96 -1.63 -6.38 14.01
C TYR A 96 -2.22 -7.23 15.13
N SER A 97 -2.29 -6.67 16.32
CA SER A 97 -2.84 -7.27 17.54
C SER A 97 -3.83 -6.34 18.23
N ASP A 98 -4.86 -5.88 17.49
CA ASP A 98 -5.95 -5.03 18.01
C ASP A 98 -5.48 -3.63 18.50
N GLN A 99 -4.38 -3.10 17.94
CA GLN A 99 -3.91 -1.75 18.26
C GLN A 99 -4.95 -0.70 17.88
N SER A 100 -5.05 0.35 18.71
CA SER A 100 -5.86 1.51 18.40
C SER A 100 -5.28 2.28 17.20
N ILE A 101 -6.12 2.50 16.18
CA ILE A 101 -5.77 3.25 14.97
C ILE A 101 -6.62 4.52 14.93
N LYS A 102 -5.96 5.67 14.84
CA LYS A 102 -6.62 6.96 14.67
C LYS A 102 -6.34 7.49 13.27
N ILE A 103 -7.40 7.61 12.46
CA ILE A 103 -7.35 8.18 11.12
C ILE A 103 -7.61 9.67 11.24
N GLY A 104 -6.66 10.48 10.76
CA GLY A 104 -6.75 11.92 10.70
C GLY A 104 -7.70 12.42 9.60
N LYS A 105 -7.84 13.74 9.52
CA LYS A 105 -8.56 14.37 8.41
C LYS A 105 -7.68 14.34 7.15
N MET A 106 -8.32 14.11 6.01
CA MET A 106 -7.67 14.27 4.72
C MET A 106 -7.28 15.74 4.51
N LYS A 107 -6.04 15.95 4.09
CA LYS A 107 -5.54 17.25 3.64
C LYS A 107 -5.37 17.15 2.12
N GLU A 108 -6.23 17.84 1.38
CA GLU A 108 -6.10 17.97 -0.06
C GLU A 108 -4.97 18.96 -0.37
N GLU A 109 -4.00 18.55 -1.20
CA GLU A 109 -2.88 19.38 -1.62
C GLU A 109 -3.09 19.99 -3.01
N SER A 110 -3.83 19.27 -3.85
CA SER A 110 -4.30 19.72 -5.17
C SER A 110 -5.52 18.90 -5.54
N GLY A 111 -6.28 19.30 -6.56
CA GLY A 111 -7.52 18.60 -6.96
C GLY A 111 -7.39 17.10 -7.26
N SER A 112 -6.17 16.57 -7.34
CA SER A 112 -5.89 15.15 -7.58
C SER A 112 -4.94 14.50 -6.56
N LEU A 113 -4.41 15.26 -5.59
CA LEU A 113 -3.49 14.76 -4.57
C LEU A 113 -4.02 15.08 -3.18
N ALA A 114 -3.95 14.13 -2.27
CA ALA A 114 -4.33 14.29 -0.88
C ALA A 114 -3.45 13.46 0.05
N ILE A 115 -3.37 13.88 1.31
CA ILE A 115 -2.63 13.18 2.36
C ILE A 115 -3.60 12.86 3.50
N VAL A 116 -3.51 11.62 4.00
CA VAL A 116 -4.22 11.19 5.21
C VAL A 116 -3.21 10.68 6.22
N ASN A 117 -3.14 11.35 7.37
CA ASN A 117 -2.30 10.91 8.49
C ASN A 117 -3.03 9.84 9.30
N VAL A 118 -2.33 8.76 9.60
CA VAL A 118 -2.80 7.65 10.44
C VAL A 118 -1.84 7.49 11.61
N LYS A 119 -2.39 7.44 12.83
CA LYS A 119 -1.64 7.17 14.05
C LYS A 119 -1.97 5.76 14.54
N VAL A 120 -0.95 4.92 14.63
CA VAL A 120 -1.05 3.55 15.12
C VAL A 120 -0.46 3.49 16.52
N ALA A 121 -1.27 3.10 17.50
CA ALA A 121 -0.78 2.93 18.88
C ALA A 121 0.28 1.81 18.89
N GLN A 122 1.34 2.03 19.67
CA GLN A 122 2.38 1.04 19.86
C GLN A 122 2.28 0.41 21.26
N PRO A 123 2.72 -0.85 21.44
CA PRO A 123 2.76 -1.47 22.74
C PRO A 123 3.76 -0.75 23.68
N ASN A 124 3.67 -1.04 24.99
CA ASN A 124 4.61 -0.56 26.01
C ASN A 124 4.69 0.98 26.14
N ASN A 125 3.57 1.70 25.97
CA ASN A 125 3.50 3.16 26.06
C ASN A 125 4.48 3.92 25.14
N GLN A 126 4.93 3.29 24.07
CA GLN A 126 5.73 3.98 23.06
C GLN A 126 4.88 5.03 22.31
N PRO A 127 5.50 6.12 21.81
CA PRO A 127 4.80 7.09 21.01
C PRO A 127 4.10 6.44 19.81
N PRO A 128 2.89 6.87 19.42
CA PRO A 128 2.20 6.32 18.27
C PRO A 128 3.06 6.44 17.01
N LEU A 129 3.06 5.39 16.19
CA LEU A 129 3.65 5.45 14.86
C LEU A 129 2.77 6.35 13.98
N ASN A 130 3.37 7.40 13.41
CA ASN A 130 2.72 8.25 12.44
C ASN A 130 3.01 7.74 11.03
N VAL A 131 1.96 7.51 10.27
CA VAL A 131 2.02 7.08 8.87
C VAL A 131 1.20 8.05 8.04
N ASP A 132 1.80 8.65 7.03
CA ASP A 132 1.08 9.48 6.07
C ASP A 132 0.85 8.67 4.80
N PHE A 133 -0.41 8.54 4.40
CA PHE A 133 -0.82 7.92 3.16
C PHE A 133 -1.05 8.99 2.10
N TYR A 134 -0.41 8.83 0.95
CA TYR A 134 -0.52 9.72 -0.19
C TYR A 134 -1.48 9.15 -1.21
N TRP A 135 -2.54 9.91 -1.49
CA TRP A 135 -3.62 9.52 -2.35
C TRP A 135 -3.57 10.28 -3.67
N TYR A 136 -3.90 9.59 -4.73
CA TYR A 136 -4.06 10.14 -6.06
C TYR A 136 -5.46 9.83 -6.59
N LYS A 137 -6.13 10.84 -7.16
CA LYS A 137 -7.42 10.66 -7.81
C LYS A 137 -7.20 10.15 -9.22
N ASN A 138 -7.57 8.91 -9.47
CA ASN A 138 -7.46 8.31 -10.79
C ASN A 138 -8.32 9.07 -11.79
N SER A 139 -7.72 9.68 -12.80
CA SER A 139 -8.40 10.52 -13.78
C SER A 139 -9.40 9.76 -14.67
N LYS A 140 -9.23 8.44 -14.80
CA LYS A 140 -10.11 7.58 -15.61
C LYS A 140 -11.35 7.11 -14.85
N THR A 141 -11.20 6.81 -13.57
CA THR A 141 -12.26 6.23 -12.75
C THR A 141 -12.86 7.20 -11.74
N GLY A 142 -12.21 8.35 -11.51
CA GLY A 142 -12.55 9.29 -10.45
C GLY A 142 -12.30 8.77 -9.04
N GLN A 143 -11.73 7.57 -8.89
CA GLN A 143 -11.48 6.97 -7.58
C GLN A 143 -10.17 7.47 -6.99
N TRP A 144 -10.18 7.70 -5.69
CA TRP A 144 -8.98 7.95 -4.93
C TRP A 144 -8.29 6.63 -4.59
N GLN A 145 -6.99 6.56 -4.82
CA GLN A 145 -6.17 5.38 -4.54
C GLN A 145 -4.84 5.79 -3.93
N VAL A 146 -4.35 5.02 -2.97
CA VAL A 146 -3.05 5.22 -2.33
C VAL A 146 -1.94 4.84 -3.31
N TYR A 147 -0.93 5.68 -3.43
CA TYR A 147 0.25 5.38 -4.26
C TYR A 147 1.57 5.40 -3.48
N ASP A 148 1.60 6.02 -2.31
CA ASP A 148 2.78 6.07 -1.45
C ASP A 148 2.37 6.14 0.02
N MET A 149 3.29 5.79 0.89
CA MET A 149 3.17 6.00 2.33
C MET A 149 4.52 6.41 2.90
N THR A 150 4.50 7.25 3.94
CA THR A 150 5.68 7.57 4.73
C THR A 150 5.50 7.05 6.15
N ALA A 151 6.53 6.43 6.68
CA ALA A 151 6.63 6.06 8.08
C ALA A 151 7.95 6.60 8.62
N GLY A 152 7.90 7.36 9.72
CA GLY A 152 9.10 8.04 10.22
C GLY A 152 9.74 9.03 9.24
N GLY A 153 8.94 9.61 8.32
CA GLY A 153 9.40 10.57 7.32
C GLY A 153 10.03 9.96 6.05
N ALA A 154 10.14 8.63 5.97
CA ALA A 154 10.69 7.96 4.78
C ALA A 154 9.57 7.50 3.83
N SER A 155 9.57 8.01 2.58
CA SER A 155 8.67 7.56 1.51
C SER A 155 9.05 6.17 1.05
N MET A 156 8.05 5.27 1.00
CA MET A 156 8.26 3.90 0.52
C MET A 156 8.59 3.87 -0.98
N VAL A 157 7.93 4.70 -1.78
CA VAL A 157 8.22 4.84 -3.22
C VAL A 157 9.66 5.29 -3.44
N ASN A 158 10.11 6.34 -2.74
CA ASN A 158 11.48 6.83 -2.88
C ASN A 158 12.51 5.80 -2.39
N THR A 159 12.24 5.14 -1.28
CA THR A 159 13.10 4.08 -0.75
C THR A 159 13.26 2.94 -1.76
N LYS A 160 12.15 2.47 -2.34
CA LYS A 160 12.18 1.41 -3.35
C LYS A 160 12.82 1.86 -4.67
N GLN A 161 12.64 3.12 -5.07
CA GLN A 161 13.35 3.69 -6.23
C GLN A 161 14.86 3.65 -6.01
N GLN A 162 15.34 4.08 -4.86
CA GLN A 162 16.78 4.06 -4.54
C GLN A 162 17.34 2.64 -4.46
N GLU A 163 16.60 1.73 -3.85
CA GLU A 163 16.98 0.32 -3.69
C GLU A 163 17.03 -0.43 -5.05
N TRP A 164 16.05 -0.21 -5.92
CA TRP A 164 15.88 -1.00 -7.14
C TRP A 164 16.52 -0.40 -8.38
N SER A 165 16.76 0.92 -8.42
CA SER A 165 17.42 1.57 -9.57
C SER A 165 18.79 0.97 -9.91
N PRO A 166 19.67 0.65 -8.96
CA PRO A 166 20.94 -0.03 -9.26
C PRO A 166 20.74 -1.43 -9.85
N ILE A 167 19.74 -2.18 -9.39
CA ILE A 167 19.40 -3.51 -9.90
C ILE A 167 18.96 -3.40 -11.36
N ILE A 168 18.03 -2.48 -11.65
CA ILE A 168 17.53 -2.25 -13.01
C ILE A 168 18.68 -1.88 -13.96
N ARG A 169 19.56 -0.97 -13.55
CA ARG A 169 20.70 -0.53 -14.38
C ARG A 169 21.72 -1.64 -14.64
N LYS A 170 21.97 -2.52 -13.66
CA LYS A 170 22.99 -3.56 -13.78
C LYS A 170 22.46 -4.86 -14.39
N GLN A 171 21.21 -5.22 -14.11
CA GLN A 171 20.65 -6.53 -14.42
C GLN A 171 19.38 -6.47 -15.27
N GLY A 172 18.81 -5.27 -15.47
CA GLY A 172 17.57 -5.06 -16.22
C GLY A 172 16.31 -5.23 -15.35
N LEU A 173 15.18 -4.75 -15.90
CA LEU A 173 13.88 -4.80 -15.21
C LEU A 173 13.34 -6.22 -15.04
N ASP A 174 13.67 -7.13 -15.96
CA ASP A 174 13.23 -8.52 -15.87
C ASP A 174 13.89 -9.25 -14.69
N ALA A 175 15.14 -8.95 -14.38
CA ALA A 175 15.82 -9.49 -13.20
C ALA A 175 15.18 -8.99 -11.90
N LEU A 176 14.85 -7.69 -11.82
CA LEU A 176 14.09 -7.16 -10.70
C LEU A 176 12.73 -7.84 -10.58
N SER A 177 11.98 -7.97 -11.69
CA SER A 177 10.67 -8.62 -11.69
C SER A 177 10.75 -10.06 -11.19
N ALA A 178 11.78 -10.81 -11.55
CA ALA A 178 12.01 -12.17 -11.03
C ALA A 178 12.28 -12.18 -9.51
N GLN A 179 13.04 -11.21 -8.99
CA GLN A 179 13.27 -11.07 -7.55
C GLN A 179 11.98 -10.74 -6.80
N LEU A 180 11.17 -9.82 -7.34
CA LEU A 180 9.88 -9.46 -6.75
C LEU A 180 8.88 -10.63 -6.79
N GLN A 181 8.86 -11.41 -7.88
CA GLN A 181 8.02 -12.61 -7.95
C GLN A 181 8.41 -13.62 -6.87
N LYS A 182 9.70 -13.89 -6.69
CA LYS A 182 10.19 -14.77 -5.62
C LYS A 182 9.77 -14.26 -4.24
N ALA A 183 9.87 -12.96 -3.99
CA ALA A 183 9.42 -12.35 -2.74
C ALA A 183 7.90 -12.46 -2.56
N ALA A 184 7.11 -12.24 -3.62
CA ALA A 184 5.66 -12.35 -3.60
C ALA A 184 5.18 -13.79 -3.33
N ASP A 185 5.94 -14.79 -3.76
CA ASP A 185 5.62 -16.21 -3.57
C ASP A 185 6.03 -16.73 -2.18
N THR A 186 6.73 -15.90 -1.39
CA THR A 186 7.12 -16.28 -0.02
C THR A 186 5.88 -16.45 0.87
N PRO A 187 5.76 -17.57 1.60
CA PRO A 187 4.65 -17.77 2.53
C PRO A 187 4.62 -16.72 3.63
N ILE A 188 3.41 -16.36 4.07
CA ILE A 188 3.22 -15.51 5.24
C ILE A 188 3.58 -16.28 6.50
N THR A 189 4.36 -15.66 7.38
CA THR A 189 4.76 -16.22 8.66
C THR A 189 4.23 -15.35 9.80
N LEU A 190 3.58 -15.98 10.79
CA LEU A 190 3.15 -15.26 11.98
C LEU A 190 4.37 -14.89 12.82
N SER A 191 4.43 -13.64 13.26
CA SER A 191 5.40 -13.22 14.28
C SER A 191 5.12 -13.95 15.60
N LYS A 192 6.15 -14.52 16.20
CA LYS A 192 6.06 -15.16 17.51
C LYS A 192 5.90 -14.11 18.62
#